data_ad1e665d3f9c4598aea2e1ecace8aafc
#
_entry.id   ad1e665d3f9c4598aea2e1ecace8aafc
#
_cell.length_a   1.000
_cell.length_b   1.000
_cell.length_c   1.000
_cell.angle_alpha   90.00
_cell.angle_beta   90.00
_cell.angle_gamma   90.00
#
_symmetry.space_group_name_H-M   'P 1'
#
loop_
_entity.id
_entity.type
_entity.pdbx_description
1 polymer ?
#
loop_
_entity_poly.entity_id
_entity_poly.type
_entity_poly.pdbx_seq_one_letter_code
_entity_poly.pdbx_strand_id
1 'polypeptide(L)'
;MSHPTSDPATLRLPFKEKLAYGMGDLGSNILLDIGTLYLLKFYTDVLGLPGTYGGIIFLISKFFTAFTDMGTGIMLDSRRKIGPKGKFRPFVLYAAFPVTLLAIANFVGTPFEMTGKTVMATVLFMLYGLFFSMMNCSYGAMVPAITKNPDERASLAAWRQGGATLGLLLCTVGFVPVMNLIEGNDQLGYIFAATLFSLFGLFFMWWCYKGVTERYVEMQPANPAQKPGLLQSFRAIAGNRPLFILCIANLCTLGAFNVKLAIQVYYT
;
A
#
# COMPACT_ATOMS: atom_id res chain seq x y z
N MET A 1 24.95 -8.21 -38.23
CA MET A 1 25.50 -7.63 -36.99
C MET A 1 24.58 -8.06 -35.84
N SER A 2 24.97 -9.11 -35.14
CA SER A 2 24.24 -9.63 -33.97
C SER A 2 24.48 -8.67 -32.82
N HIS A 3 23.41 -7.99 -32.35
CA HIS A 3 23.46 -7.31 -31.05
C HIS A 3 23.82 -8.33 -29.97
N PRO A 4 24.79 -8.04 -29.09
CA PRO A 4 25.05 -8.88 -27.94
C PRO A 4 23.78 -8.86 -27.07
N THR A 5 23.09 -9.98 -27.01
CA THR A 5 22.01 -10.19 -26.04
C THR A 5 22.67 -10.26 -24.66
N SER A 6 22.74 -9.11 -23.98
CA SER A 6 23.17 -9.06 -22.58
C SER A 6 22.25 -10.00 -21.78
N ASP A 7 22.87 -10.93 -21.05
CA ASP A 7 22.16 -11.85 -20.20
C ASP A 7 21.17 -11.07 -19.31
N PRO A 8 19.88 -11.42 -19.30
CA PRO A 8 18.88 -10.76 -18.46
C PRO A 8 19.26 -10.66 -16.97
N ALA A 9 20.12 -11.58 -16.49
CA ALA A 9 20.62 -11.58 -15.12
C ALA A 9 21.71 -10.52 -14.86
N THR A 10 22.31 -9.92 -15.89
CA THR A 10 23.39 -8.93 -15.77
C THR A 10 22.93 -7.50 -16.05
N LEU A 11 21.68 -7.31 -16.50
CA LEU A 11 21.15 -5.99 -16.82
C LEU A 11 21.10 -5.10 -15.58
N ARG A 12 21.77 -3.95 -15.64
CA ARG A 12 21.69 -2.91 -14.60
C ARG A 12 20.58 -1.92 -14.93
N LEU A 13 19.79 -1.58 -13.91
CA LEU A 13 18.73 -0.58 -14.04
C LEU A 13 19.30 0.84 -13.97
N PRO A 14 18.80 1.77 -14.82
CA PRO A 14 19.19 3.16 -14.73
C PRO A 14 18.72 3.78 -13.39
N PHE A 15 19.52 4.71 -12.86
CA PHE A 15 19.23 5.40 -11.60
C PHE A 15 17.82 6.03 -11.56
N LYS A 16 17.40 6.65 -12.68
CA LYS A 16 16.08 7.28 -12.81
C LYS A 16 14.93 6.30 -12.58
N GLU A 17 15.08 5.05 -12.99
CA GLU A 17 14.06 4.02 -12.83
C GLU A 17 14.00 3.51 -11.38
N LYS A 18 15.16 3.35 -10.72
CA LYS A 18 15.24 3.01 -9.29
C LYS A 18 14.62 4.10 -8.43
N LEU A 19 14.94 5.36 -8.73
CA LEU A 19 14.36 6.51 -8.06
C LEU A 19 12.84 6.56 -8.26
N ALA A 20 12.36 6.42 -9.50
CA ALA A 20 10.93 6.42 -9.79
C ALA A 20 10.18 5.29 -9.06
N TYR A 21 10.82 4.11 -8.94
CA TYR A 21 10.27 3.01 -8.17
C TYR A 21 10.22 3.33 -6.68
N GLY A 22 11.28 3.89 -6.09
CA GLY A 22 11.29 4.33 -4.69
C GLY A 22 10.26 5.42 -4.38
N MET A 23 10.05 6.36 -5.32
CA MET A 23 9.00 7.38 -5.20
C MET A 23 7.59 6.78 -5.14
N GLY A 24 7.37 5.62 -5.78
CA GLY A 24 6.11 4.88 -5.65
C GLY A 24 5.83 4.46 -4.20
N ASP A 25 6.84 3.98 -3.49
CA ASP A 25 6.67 3.59 -2.08
C ASP A 25 6.49 4.82 -1.17
N LEU A 26 7.14 5.94 -1.49
CA LEU A 26 6.89 7.22 -0.83
C LEU A 26 5.40 7.63 -0.98
N GLY A 27 4.87 7.60 -2.20
CA GLY A 27 3.46 7.92 -2.44
C GLY A 27 2.48 6.96 -1.77
N SER A 28 2.79 5.66 -1.82
CA SER A 28 2.00 4.61 -1.16
C SER A 28 1.97 4.79 0.36
N ASN A 29 3.12 5.09 0.98
CA ASN A 29 3.18 5.28 2.44
C ASN A 29 2.53 6.59 2.87
N ILE A 30 2.66 7.69 2.12
CA ILE A 30 1.88 8.90 2.40
C ILE A 30 0.39 8.57 2.47
N LEU A 31 -0.15 7.87 1.48
CA LEU A 31 -1.55 7.48 1.46
C LEU A 31 -1.91 6.57 2.65
N LEU A 32 -1.06 5.62 3.02
CA LEU A 32 -1.27 4.73 4.16
C LEU A 32 -1.22 5.44 5.50
N ASP A 33 -0.20 6.28 5.68
CA ASP A 33 0.15 6.89 6.98
C ASP A 33 -0.87 7.94 7.41
N ILE A 34 -1.46 8.68 6.47
CA ILE A 34 -2.56 9.61 6.76
C ILE A 34 -3.69 8.87 7.50
N GLY A 35 -4.12 7.72 6.98
CA GLY A 35 -5.17 6.93 7.60
C GLY A 35 -4.73 6.28 8.91
N THR A 36 -3.49 5.79 8.97
CA THR A 36 -3.01 5.04 10.13
C THR A 36 -2.71 5.94 11.33
N LEU A 37 -2.14 7.13 11.10
CA LEU A 37 -1.69 8.03 12.16
C LEU A 37 -2.79 8.98 12.66
N TYR A 38 -3.63 9.48 11.76
CA TYR A 38 -4.52 10.61 12.08
C TYR A 38 -6.01 10.27 12.10
N LEU A 39 -6.42 9.16 11.47
CA LEU A 39 -7.83 8.84 11.33
C LEU A 39 -8.49 8.50 12.67
N LEU A 40 -7.78 7.80 13.57
CA LEU A 40 -8.30 7.51 14.89
C LEU A 40 -8.57 8.80 15.68
N LYS A 41 -7.61 9.74 15.63
CA LYS A 41 -7.74 11.03 16.29
C LYS A 41 -8.91 11.84 15.69
N PHE A 42 -9.06 11.83 14.38
CA PHE A 42 -10.21 12.46 13.72
C PHE A 42 -11.55 11.84 14.17
N TYR A 43 -11.63 10.53 14.32
CA TYR A 43 -12.84 9.86 14.81
C TYR A 43 -13.19 10.24 16.25
N THR A 44 -12.19 10.39 17.12
CA THR A 44 -12.45 10.77 18.53
C THR A 44 -12.71 12.26 18.68
N ASP A 45 -11.88 13.11 18.12
CA ASP A 45 -11.87 14.55 18.42
C ASP A 45 -12.88 15.32 17.56
N VAL A 46 -13.09 14.91 16.30
CA VAL A 46 -13.97 15.63 15.36
C VAL A 46 -15.34 14.94 15.22
N LEU A 47 -15.37 13.63 15.02
CA LEU A 47 -16.65 12.88 14.92
C LEU A 47 -17.31 12.64 16.28
N GLY A 48 -16.54 12.73 17.39
CA GLY A 48 -17.02 12.47 18.73
C GLY A 48 -17.32 10.99 19.02
N LEU A 49 -16.66 10.07 18.26
CA LEU A 49 -16.81 8.64 18.51
C LEU A 49 -15.94 8.22 19.70
N PRO A 50 -16.44 7.37 20.63
CA PRO A 50 -15.59 6.76 21.64
C PRO A 50 -14.42 6.00 20.99
N GLY A 51 -13.21 6.08 21.56
CA GLY A 51 -12.02 5.41 21.04
C GLY A 51 -12.19 3.90 20.82
N THR A 52 -13.06 3.25 21.63
CA THR A 52 -13.43 1.83 21.45
C THR A 52 -14.04 1.57 20.07
N TYR A 53 -14.92 2.46 19.57
CA TYR A 53 -15.52 2.32 18.24
C TYR A 53 -14.46 2.45 17.15
N GLY A 54 -13.54 3.43 17.29
CA GLY A 54 -12.40 3.56 16.35
C GLY A 54 -11.52 2.30 16.32
N GLY A 55 -11.23 1.72 17.49
CA GLY A 55 -10.50 0.46 17.58
C GLY A 55 -11.22 -0.71 16.89
N ILE A 56 -12.55 -0.83 17.06
CA ILE A 56 -13.37 -1.85 16.39
C ILE A 56 -13.38 -1.65 14.88
N ILE A 57 -13.52 -0.40 14.40
CA ILE A 57 -13.47 -0.07 12.97
C ILE A 57 -12.14 -0.55 12.37
N PHE A 58 -11.02 -0.25 13.02
CA PHE A 58 -9.71 -0.68 12.54
C PHE A 58 -9.55 -2.19 12.58
N LEU A 59 -10.00 -2.86 13.63
CA LEU A 59 -9.93 -4.32 13.75
C LEU A 59 -10.70 -5.01 12.61
N ILE A 60 -11.97 -4.65 12.40
CA ILE A 60 -12.82 -5.21 11.34
C ILE A 60 -12.17 -4.96 9.97
N SER A 61 -11.70 -3.73 9.73
CA SER A 61 -11.07 -3.36 8.47
C SER A 61 -9.76 -4.12 8.22
N LYS A 62 -8.95 -4.39 9.24
CA LYS A 62 -7.73 -5.20 9.10
C LYS A 62 -8.03 -6.66 8.74
N PHE A 63 -9.05 -7.27 9.34
CA PHE A 63 -9.50 -8.59 8.92
C PHE A 63 -9.98 -8.59 7.47
N PHE A 64 -10.79 -7.61 7.08
CA PHE A 64 -11.26 -7.46 5.71
C PHE A 64 -10.09 -7.29 4.73
N THR A 65 -9.10 -6.44 5.06
CA THR A 65 -7.92 -6.21 4.23
C THR A 65 -7.12 -7.49 4.00
N ALA A 66 -6.99 -8.38 4.99
CA ALA A 66 -6.31 -9.66 4.82
C ALA A 66 -6.97 -10.53 3.73
N PHE A 67 -8.31 -10.54 3.65
CA PHE A 67 -9.02 -11.26 2.58
C PHE A 67 -8.88 -10.54 1.23
N THR A 68 -8.90 -9.21 1.21
CA THR A 68 -8.76 -8.44 -0.04
C THR A 68 -7.34 -8.54 -0.60
N ASP A 69 -6.30 -8.62 0.24
CA ASP A 69 -4.92 -8.84 -0.19
C ASP A 69 -4.78 -10.18 -0.93
N MET A 70 -5.36 -11.24 -0.36
CA MET A 70 -5.37 -12.56 -0.98
C MET A 70 -6.17 -12.56 -2.29
N GLY A 71 -7.36 -11.97 -2.30
CA GLY A 71 -8.21 -11.85 -3.47
C GLY A 71 -7.53 -11.05 -4.59
N THR A 72 -6.87 -9.96 -4.26
CA THR A 72 -6.10 -9.12 -5.18
C THR A 72 -4.93 -9.90 -5.77
N GLY A 73 -4.18 -10.64 -4.96
CA GLY A 73 -3.09 -11.50 -5.45
C GLY A 73 -3.59 -12.49 -6.50
N ILE A 74 -4.69 -13.22 -6.20
CA ILE A 74 -5.30 -14.18 -7.13
C ILE A 74 -5.78 -13.48 -8.42
N MET A 75 -6.39 -12.30 -8.30
CA MET A 75 -6.87 -11.51 -9.43
C MET A 75 -5.72 -11.09 -10.35
N LEU A 76 -4.63 -10.56 -9.79
CA LEU A 76 -3.44 -10.13 -10.53
C LEU A 76 -2.76 -11.31 -11.25
N ASP A 77 -2.63 -12.44 -10.54
CA ASP A 77 -2.03 -13.65 -11.10
C ASP A 77 -2.89 -14.25 -12.23
N SER A 78 -4.20 -14.21 -12.07
CA SER A 78 -5.16 -14.76 -13.04
C SER A 78 -5.21 -13.99 -14.35
N ARG A 79 -4.67 -12.76 -14.38
CA ARG A 79 -4.75 -11.90 -15.54
C ARG A 79 -3.83 -12.36 -16.67
N ARG A 80 -4.42 -12.70 -17.81
CA ARG A 80 -3.75 -13.18 -19.02
C ARG A 80 -3.42 -12.07 -20.04
N LYS A 81 -4.18 -10.96 -20.01
CA LYS A 81 -3.99 -9.87 -20.97
C LYS A 81 -2.90 -8.91 -20.46
N ILE A 82 -1.81 -8.82 -21.21
CA ILE A 82 -0.78 -7.80 -21.02
C ILE A 82 -1.11 -6.66 -21.98
N GLY A 83 -1.41 -5.49 -21.42
CA GLY A 83 -1.62 -4.30 -22.24
C GLY A 83 -0.29 -3.68 -22.70
N PRO A 84 -0.34 -2.71 -23.61
CA PRO A 84 0.87 -2.02 -24.10
C PRO A 84 1.63 -1.26 -22.99
N LYS A 85 1.01 -1.08 -21.84
CA LYS A 85 1.59 -0.38 -20.67
C LYS A 85 2.04 -1.32 -19.55
N GLY A 86 2.09 -2.63 -19.79
CA GLY A 86 2.46 -3.66 -18.81
C GLY A 86 1.26 -4.37 -18.18
N LYS A 87 1.55 -5.32 -17.27
CA LYS A 87 0.55 -6.11 -16.54
C LYS A 87 0.11 -5.42 -15.24
N PHE A 88 1.06 -4.90 -14.48
CA PHE A 88 0.87 -4.41 -13.09
C PHE A 88 0.77 -2.87 -13.01
N ARG A 89 1.59 -2.15 -13.79
CA ARG A 89 1.65 -0.67 -13.79
C ARG A 89 0.28 0.02 -13.93
N PRO A 90 -0.61 -0.36 -14.86
CA PRO A 90 -1.91 0.28 -14.97
C PRO A 90 -2.77 0.15 -13.72
N PHE A 91 -2.67 -0.98 -13.01
CA PHE A 91 -3.43 -1.20 -11.77
C PHE A 91 -2.96 -0.34 -10.63
N VAL A 92 -1.65 -0.11 -10.53
CA VAL A 92 -1.08 0.82 -9.53
C VAL A 92 -1.76 2.18 -9.67
N LEU A 93 -1.85 2.71 -10.89
CA LEU A 93 -2.44 4.02 -11.11
C LEU A 93 -3.97 4.00 -10.98
N TYR A 94 -4.65 3.00 -11.56
CA TYR A 94 -6.12 2.90 -11.48
C TYR A 94 -6.62 2.71 -10.05
N ALA A 95 -5.87 2.01 -9.20
CA ALA A 95 -6.20 1.87 -7.80
C ALA A 95 -5.80 3.10 -6.96
N ALA A 96 -4.75 3.84 -7.34
CA ALA A 96 -4.33 5.04 -6.63
C ALA A 96 -5.38 6.14 -6.63
N PHE A 97 -6.16 6.29 -7.72
CA PHE A 97 -7.25 7.28 -7.78
C PHE A 97 -8.32 7.05 -6.71
N PRO A 98 -9.00 5.89 -6.64
CA PRO A 98 -9.98 5.65 -5.61
C PRO A 98 -9.39 5.66 -4.19
N VAL A 99 -8.14 5.20 -4.00
CA VAL A 99 -7.43 5.32 -2.72
C VAL A 99 -7.34 6.78 -2.29
N THR A 100 -6.93 7.67 -3.19
CA THR A 100 -6.82 9.11 -2.92
C THR A 100 -8.17 9.72 -2.54
N LEU A 101 -9.22 9.41 -3.30
CA LEU A 101 -10.57 9.90 -3.01
C LEU A 101 -11.10 9.38 -1.67
N LEU A 102 -10.88 8.10 -1.39
CA LEU A 102 -11.32 7.49 -0.14
C LEU A 102 -10.48 7.95 1.06
N ALA A 103 -9.19 8.23 0.87
CA ALA A 103 -8.36 8.84 1.91
C ALA A 103 -8.94 10.19 2.34
N ILE A 104 -9.34 11.03 1.39
CA ILE A 104 -9.99 12.32 1.68
C ILE A 104 -11.38 12.11 2.30
N ALA A 105 -12.19 11.21 1.73
CA ALA A 105 -13.55 10.95 2.19
C ALA A 105 -13.61 10.45 3.65
N ASN A 106 -12.58 9.73 4.11
CA ASN A 106 -12.50 9.27 5.51
C ASN A 106 -12.40 10.43 6.52
N PHE A 107 -11.98 11.62 6.09
CA PHE A 107 -11.91 12.82 6.94
C PHE A 107 -13.11 13.76 6.75
N VAL A 108 -14.16 13.32 6.07
CA VAL A 108 -15.40 14.09 5.94
C VAL A 108 -16.35 13.72 7.07
N GLY A 109 -16.63 14.69 7.94
CA GLY A 109 -17.63 14.54 8.99
C GLY A 109 -19.04 14.55 8.42
N THR A 110 -19.91 13.73 8.99
CA THR A 110 -21.30 13.59 8.57
C THR A 110 -22.26 13.96 9.69
N PRO A 111 -23.43 14.54 9.37
CA PRO A 111 -24.44 14.94 10.35
C PRO A 111 -25.27 13.76 10.90
N PHE A 112 -24.81 12.53 10.71
CA PHE A 112 -25.53 11.34 11.18
C PHE A 112 -25.41 11.16 12.69
N GLU A 113 -26.33 10.38 13.26
CA GLU A 113 -26.22 9.87 14.63
C GLU A 113 -25.02 8.93 14.78
N MET A 114 -24.65 8.62 16.04
CA MET A 114 -23.46 7.84 16.37
C MET A 114 -23.35 6.52 15.57
N THR A 115 -24.45 5.78 15.44
CA THR A 115 -24.51 4.53 14.68
C THR A 115 -24.21 4.76 13.19
N GLY A 116 -24.84 5.78 12.60
CA GLY A 116 -24.63 6.14 11.19
C GLY A 116 -23.20 6.57 10.92
N LYS A 117 -22.59 7.38 11.78
CA LYS A 117 -21.18 7.78 11.71
C LYS A 117 -20.25 6.54 11.73
N THR A 118 -20.49 5.61 12.66
CA THR A 118 -19.69 4.39 12.82
C THR A 118 -19.78 3.49 11.59
N VAL A 119 -20.98 3.25 11.07
CA VAL A 119 -21.19 2.43 9.87
C VAL A 119 -20.51 3.07 8.66
N MET A 120 -20.71 4.37 8.45
CA MET A 120 -20.10 5.09 7.34
C MET A 120 -18.57 5.07 7.41
N ALA A 121 -17.99 5.35 8.58
CA ALA A 121 -16.55 5.29 8.79
C ALA A 121 -15.99 3.88 8.51
N THR A 122 -16.70 2.84 8.97
CA THR A 122 -16.32 1.44 8.72
C THR A 122 -16.31 1.13 7.22
N VAL A 123 -17.38 1.49 6.51
CA VAL A 123 -17.51 1.21 5.07
C VAL A 123 -16.45 1.96 4.27
N LEU A 124 -16.25 3.25 4.54
CA LEU A 124 -15.23 4.06 3.86
C LEU A 124 -13.83 3.52 4.10
N PHE A 125 -13.50 3.13 5.33
CA PHE A 125 -12.18 2.60 5.64
C PHE A 125 -11.97 1.18 5.09
N MET A 126 -13.00 0.35 5.01
CA MET A 126 -12.94 -0.95 4.32
C MET A 126 -12.73 -0.80 2.82
N LEU A 127 -13.45 0.11 2.16
CA LEU A 127 -13.27 0.42 0.75
C LEU A 127 -11.86 0.98 0.47
N TYR A 128 -11.40 1.88 1.34
CA TYR A 128 -10.03 2.38 1.29
C TYR A 128 -9.01 1.24 1.37
N GLY A 129 -9.16 0.31 2.32
CA GLY A 129 -8.30 -0.87 2.46
C GLY A 129 -8.31 -1.77 1.22
N LEU A 130 -9.49 -1.98 0.60
CA LEU A 130 -9.64 -2.76 -0.63
C LEU A 130 -8.81 -2.18 -1.79
N PHE A 131 -8.99 -0.90 -2.09
CA PHE A 131 -8.26 -0.27 -3.19
C PHE A 131 -6.77 -0.07 -2.86
N PHE A 132 -6.44 0.18 -1.60
CA PHE A 132 -5.06 0.22 -1.14
C PHE A 132 -4.36 -1.14 -1.33
N SER A 133 -5.03 -2.24 -0.99
CA SER A 133 -4.56 -3.59 -1.25
C SER A 133 -4.27 -3.81 -2.75
N MET A 134 -5.21 -3.42 -3.63
CA MET A 134 -5.03 -3.51 -5.09
C MET A 134 -3.81 -2.71 -5.57
N MET A 135 -3.62 -1.51 -5.07
CA MET A 135 -2.50 -0.65 -5.40
C MET A 135 -1.17 -1.26 -4.93
N ASN A 136 -1.10 -1.62 -3.65
CA ASN A 136 0.13 -2.10 -3.00
C ASN A 136 0.57 -3.49 -3.50
N CYS A 137 -0.37 -4.43 -3.68
CA CYS A 137 -0.07 -5.74 -4.26
C CYS A 137 0.43 -5.62 -5.70
N SER A 138 -0.19 -4.75 -6.52
CA SER A 138 0.25 -4.49 -7.89
C SER A 138 1.64 -3.87 -7.92
N TYR A 139 1.91 -2.93 -7.03
CA TYR A 139 3.22 -2.29 -6.90
C TYR A 139 4.31 -3.29 -6.48
N GLY A 140 4.05 -4.14 -5.48
CA GLY A 140 4.98 -5.19 -5.06
C GLY A 140 5.26 -6.22 -6.15
N ALA A 141 4.24 -6.58 -6.95
CA ALA A 141 4.35 -7.53 -8.05
C ALA A 141 5.17 -7.00 -9.24
N MET A 142 5.46 -5.69 -9.31
CA MET A 142 6.29 -5.14 -10.39
C MET A 142 7.78 -5.53 -10.27
N VAL A 143 8.32 -5.80 -9.08
CA VAL A 143 9.77 -6.07 -8.90
C VAL A 143 10.28 -7.19 -9.82
N PRO A 144 9.70 -8.39 -9.80
CA PRO A 144 10.13 -9.47 -10.69
C PRO A 144 9.88 -9.17 -12.18
N ALA A 145 8.92 -8.28 -12.49
CA ALA A 145 8.64 -7.85 -13.86
C ALA A 145 9.63 -6.79 -14.36
N ILE A 146 10.29 -6.03 -13.48
CA ILE A 146 11.28 -5.00 -13.82
C ILE A 146 12.63 -5.65 -14.12
N THR A 147 13.09 -6.58 -13.25
CA THR A 147 14.44 -7.17 -13.36
C THR A 147 14.49 -8.61 -12.89
N LYS A 148 15.35 -9.41 -13.56
CA LYS A 148 15.73 -10.78 -13.14
C LYS A 148 17.02 -10.80 -12.33
N ASN A 149 17.79 -9.69 -12.31
CA ASN A 149 19.04 -9.57 -11.58
C ASN A 149 18.78 -9.49 -10.05
N PRO A 150 19.31 -10.40 -9.21
CA PRO A 150 19.12 -10.37 -7.77
C PRO A 150 19.65 -9.10 -7.09
N ASP A 151 20.82 -8.58 -7.55
CA ASP A 151 21.41 -7.36 -6.99
C ASP A 151 20.54 -6.13 -7.25
N GLU A 152 19.97 -6.06 -8.46
CA GLU A 152 19.04 -4.99 -8.82
C GLU A 152 17.72 -5.09 -8.04
N ARG A 153 17.22 -6.30 -7.74
CA ARG A 153 16.06 -6.50 -6.85
C ARG A 153 16.35 -6.02 -5.44
N ALA A 154 17.55 -6.33 -4.91
CA ALA A 154 17.99 -5.82 -3.60
C ALA A 154 18.09 -4.30 -3.60
N SER A 155 18.66 -3.72 -4.68
CA SER A 155 18.71 -2.27 -4.86
C SER A 155 17.31 -1.63 -4.89
N LEU A 156 16.36 -2.20 -5.63
CA LEU A 156 14.97 -1.71 -5.67
C LEU A 156 14.31 -1.80 -4.28
N ALA A 157 14.58 -2.87 -3.50
CA ALA A 157 14.07 -3.00 -2.14
C ALA A 157 14.64 -1.90 -1.22
N ALA A 158 15.92 -1.53 -1.37
CA ALA A 158 16.53 -0.43 -0.62
C ALA A 158 15.89 0.93 -0.99
N TRP A 159 15.66 1.19 -2.27
CA TRP A 159 14.95 2.40 -2.73
C TRP A 159 13.52 2.47 -2.21
N ARG A 160 12.81 1.33 -2.17
CA ARG A 160 11.48 1.22 -1.54
C ARG A 160 11.53 1.64 -0.08
N GLN A 161 12.44 1.04 0.69
CA GLN A 161 12.56 1.33 2.12
C GLN A 161 12.89 2.80 2.37
N GLY A 162 13.76 3.39 1.56
CA GLY A 162 14.05 4.83 1.61
C GLY A 162 12.82 5.68 1.34
N GLY A 163 12.05 5.35 0.30
CA GLY A 163 10.79 6.02 -0.03
C GLY A 163 9.75 5.92 1.07
N ALA A 164 9.56 4.72 1.64
CA ALA A 164 8.64 4.48 2.75
C ALA A 164 8.99 5.33 3.99
N THR A 165 10.28 5.35 4.36
CA THR A 165 10.75 6.13 5.51
C THR A 165 10.54 7.63 5.30
N LEU A 166 10.82 8.13 4.09
CA LEU A 166 10.56 9.54 3.76
C LEU A 166 9.07 9.86 3.77
N GLY A 167 8.20 8.97 3.28
CA GLY A 167 6.75 9.12 3.34
C GLY A 167 6.25 9.26 4.78
N LEU A 168 6.65 8.33 5.64
CA LEU A 168 6.32 8.36 7.06
C LEU A 168 6.79 9.66 7.73
N LEU A 169 8.04 10.09 7.46
CA LEU A 169 8.60 11.32 8.00
C LEU A 169 7.80 12.55 7.57
N LEU A 170 7.48 12.65 6.27
CA LEU A 170 6.68 13.76 5.74
C LEU A 170 5.29 13.80 6.37
N CYS A 171 4.62 12.66 6.53
CA CYS A 171 3.33 12.61 7.19
C CYS A 171 3.44 13.01 8.67
N THR A 172 4.40 12.45 9.40
CA THR A 172 4.52 12.68 10.84
C THR A 172 4.85 14.15 11.16
N VAL A 173 5.75 14.75 10.39
CA VAL A 173 6.20 16.13 10.64
C VAL A 173 5.29 17.16 9.97
N GLY A 174 4.77 16.86 8.79
CA GLY A 174 4.10 17.84 7.94
C GLY A 174 2.58 17.91 8.11
N PHE A 175 1.90 16.82 8.50
CA PHE A 175 0.44 16.78 8.49
C PHE A 175 -0.19 17.76 9.50
N VAL A 176 0.28 17.76 10.75
CA VAL A 176 -0.26 18.61 11.83
C VAL A 176 -0.05 20.11 11.55
N PRO A 177 1.15 20.58 11.15
CA PRO A 177 1.32 21.98 10.75
C PRO A 177 0.38 22.41 9.61
N VAL A 178 0.19 21.55 8.60
CA VAL A 178 -0.71 21.85 7.48
C VAL A 178 -2.17 21.90 7.93
N MET A 179 -2.57 20.96 8.80
CA MET A 179 -3.91 20.96 9.41
C MET A 179 -4.19 22.27 10.16
N ASN A 180 -3.23 22.75 10.92
CA ASN A 180 -3.35 23.96 11.74
C ASN A 180 -3.31 25.28 10.94
N LEU A 181 -3.09 25.23 9.61
CA LEU A 181 -3.23 26.43 8.75
C LEU A 181 -4.67 26.91 8.65
N ILE A 182 -5.64 26.05 8.94
CA ILE A 182 -7.06 26.41 8.96
C ILE A 182 -7.49 26.56 10.41
N GLU A 183 -7.50 27.81 10.88
CA GLU A 183 -7.96 28.16 12.23
C GLU A 183 -9.48 28.11 12.33
N GLY A 184 -9.99 27.69 13.49
CA GLY A 184 -11.41 27.78 13.85
C GLY A 184 -12.31 26.63 13.35
N ASN A 185 -11.79 25.70 12.56
CA ASN A 185 -12.54 24.51 12.13
C ASN A 185 -11.63 23.28 11.94
N ASP A 186 -11.52 22.47 12.96
CA ASP A 186 -10.66 21.29 12.94
C ASP A 186 -11.02 20.33 11.79
N GLN A 187 -12.31 20.14 11.50
CA GLN A 187 -12.74 19.27 10.41
C GLN A 187 -12.20 19.74 9.06
N LEU A 188 -12.28 21.04 8.76
CA LEU A 188 -11.74 21.61 7.52
C LEU A 188 -10.22 21.50 7.49
N GLY A 189 -9.54 21.66 8.62
CA GLY A 189 -8.10 21.44 8.75
C GLY A 189 -7.69 20.01 8.38
N TYR A 190 -8.39 19.00 8.91
CA TYR A 190 -8.15 17.59 8.55
C TYR A 190 -8.40 17.32 7.07
N ILE A 191 -9.51 17.81 6.51
CA ILE A 191 -9.84 17.63 5.09
C ILE A 191 -8.78 18.28 4.20
N PHE A 192 -8.35 19.49 4.53
CA PHE A 192 -7.34 20.22 3.77
C PHE A 192 -5.99 19.47 3.78
N ALA A 193 -5.50 19.07 4.96
CA ALA A 193 -4.27 18.32 5.09
C ALA A 193 -4.36 16.96 4.37
N ALA A 194 -5.44 16.21 4.59
CA ALA A 194 -5.66 14.94 3.92
C ALA A 194 -5.71 15.09 2.39
N THR A 195 -6.33 16.14 1.88
CA THR A 195 -6.39 16.44 0.44
C THR A 195 -5.00 16.71 -0.12
N LEU A 196 -4.24 17.60 0.52
CA LEU A 196 -2.90 17.98 0.07
C LEU A 196 -1.97 16.76 0.03
N PHE A 197 -1.89 16.01 1.13
CA PHE A 197 -1.02 14.84 1.22
C PHE A 197 -1.48 13.71 0.30
N SER A 198 -2.79 13.48 0.15
CA SER A 198 -3.30 12.46 -0.76
C SER A 198 -3.01 12.78 -2.22
N LEU A 199 -3.10 14.04 -2.63
CA LEU A 199 -2.70 14.48 -3.97
C LEU A 199 -1.20 14.34 -4.18
N PHE A 200 -0.38 14.60 -3.16
CA PHE A 200 1.06 14.35 -3.19
C PHE A 200 1.37 12.86 -3.36
N GLY A 201 0.67 11.99 -2.60
CA GLY A 201 0.78 10.55 -2.74
C GLY A 201 0.42 10.09 -4.17
N LEU A 202 -0.69 10.58 -4.72
CA LEU A 202 -1.12 10.28 -6.09
C LEU A 202 -0.09 10.74 -7.12
N PHE A 203 0.52 11.92 -6.94
CA PHE A 203 1.57 12.43 -7.82
C PHE A 203 2.78 11.49 -7.86
N PHE A 204 3.26 11.01 -6.71
CA PHE A 204 4.39 10.08 -6.66
C PHE A 204 4.04 8.70 -7.23
N MET A 205 2.81 8.22 -7.04
CA MET A 205 2.34 6.99 -7.71
C MET A 205 2.28 7.15 -9.23
N TRP A 206 1.83 8.31 -9.72
CA TRP A 206 1.88 8.63 -11.15
C TRP A 206 3.33 8.71 -11.68
N TRP A 207 4.25 9.30 -10.91
CA TRP A 207 5.67 9.34 -11.28
C TRP A 207 6.25 7.92 -11.38
N CYS A 208 5.98 7.07 -10.41
CA CYS A 208 6.36 5.66 -10.46
C CYS A 208 5.79 4.97 -11.72
N TYR A 209 4.50 5.15 -12.00
CA TYR A 209 3.86 4.62 -13.19
C TYR A 209 4.56 5.05 -14.48
N LYS A 210 5.00 6.30 -14.60
CA LYS A 210 5.70 6.82 -15.79
C LYS A 210 7.15 6.37 -15.89
N GLY A 211 7.85 6.32 -14.76
CA GLY A 211 9.30 6.12 -14.71
C GLY A 211 9.76 4.66 -14.72
N VAL A 212 8.87 3.70 -14.45
CA VAL A 212 9.20 2.27 -14.35
C VAL A 212 8.77 1.54 -15.61
N THR A 213 9.53 0.52 -16.05
CA THR A 213 9.22 -0.30 -17.22
C THR A 213 9.19 -1.79 -16.85
N GLU A 214 8.08 -2.46 -17.13
CA GLU A 214 7.97 -3.90 -17.00
C GLU A 214 8.62 -4.59 -18.22
N ARG A 215 9.76 -5.27 -18.00
CA ARG A 215 10.53 -5.95 -19.06
C ARG A 215 10.25 -7.45 -19.12
N TYR A 216 10.00 -8.04 -17.95
CA TYR A 216 9.89 -9.49 -17.78
C TYR A 216 8.53 -9.85 -17.21
N VAL A 217 7.52 -9.87 -18.06
CA VAL A 217 6.17 -10.28 -17.66
C VAL A 217 5.97 -11.73 -18.07
N GLU A 218 5.96 -12.63 -17.11
CA GLU A 218 5.66 -14.04 -17.35
C GLU A 218 4.15 -14.23 -17.54
N MET A 219 3.77 -14.81 -18.69
CA MET A 219 2.41 -15.29 -18.89
C MET A 219 2.24 -16.61 -18.18
N GLN A 220 1.25 -16.71 -17.30
CA GLN A 220 0.90 -18.00 -16.72
C GLN A 220 0.41 -18.96 -17.82
N PRO A 221 0.75 -20.27 -17.72
CA PRO A 221 0.30 -21.27 -18.68
C PRO A 221 -1.22 -21.29 -18.82
N ALA A 222 -1.68 -21.55 -20.05
CA ALA A 222 -3.09 -21.43 -20.45
C ALA A 222 -4.04 -22.41 -19.75
N ASN A 223 -3.54 -23.37 -18.97
CA ASN A 223 -4.33 -24.46 -18.42
C ASN A 223 -4.84 -24.16 -17.00
N PRO A 224 -6.15 -23.86 -16.81
CA PRO A 224 -6.72 -23.57 -15.49
C PRO A 224 -6.67 -24.77 -14.53
N ALA A 225 -6.57 -25.98 -15.05
CA ALA A 225 -6.51 -27.22 -14.27
C ALA A 225 -5.22 -27.39 -13.43
N GLN A 226 -4.21 -26.57 -13.68
CA GLN A 226 -2.92 -26.62 -12.97
C GLN A 226 -2.76 -25.55 -11.89
N LYS A 227 -3.80 -24.77 -11.58
CA LYS A 227 -3.70 -23.82 -10.45
C LYS A 227 -3.84 -24.60 -9.15
N PRO A 228 -2.82 -24.59 -8.28
CA PRO A 228 -2.96 -25.21 -6.97
C PRO A 228 -4.09 -24.52 -6.22
N GLY A 229 -5.02 -25.29 -5.66
CA GLY A 229 -6.05 -24.77 -4.77
C GLY A 229 -5.42 -24.07 -3.55
N LEU A 230 -6.15 -23.18 -2.89
CA LEU A 230 -5.66 -22.46 -1.69
C LEU A 230 -5.04 -23.41 -0.68
N LEU A 231 -5.69 -24.54 -0.39
CA LEU A 231 -5.20 -25.55 0.54
C LEU A 231 -3.88 -26.20 0.07
N GLN A 232 -3.74 -26.44 -1.25
CA GLN A 232 -2.50 -26.96 -1.84
C GLN A 232 -1.37 -25.92 -1.74
N SER A 233 -1.69 -24.64 -1.93
CA SER A 233 -0.72 -23.54 -1.78
C SER A 233 -0.25 -23.43 -0.33
N PHE A 234 -1.14 -23.50 0.66
CA PHE A 234 -0.77 -23.54 2.07
C PHE A 234 0.09 -24.77 2.41
N ARG A 235 -0.27 -25.93 1.88
CA ARG A 235 0.50 -27.16 2.09
C ARG A 235 1.89 -27.10 1.44
N ALA A 236 2.00 -26.46 0.27
CA ALA A 236 3.27 -26.23 -0.40
C ALA A 236 4.17 -25.25 0.39
N ILE A 237 3.59 -24.19 0.97
CA ILE A 237 4.31 -23.25 1.85
C ILE A 237 4.78 -23.96 3.13
N ALA A 238 3.92 -24.74 3.77
CA ALA A 238 4.25 -25.50 4.97
C ALA A 238 5.30 -26.58 4.72
N GLY A 239 5.32 -27.16 3.51
CA GLY A 239 6.33 -28.13 3.07
C GLY A 239 7.69 -27.49 2.70
N ASN A 240 7.72 -26.20 2.42
CA ASN A 240 8.94 -25.47 2.09
C ASN A 240 9.55 -24.87 3.37
N ARG A 241 10.44 -25.61 4.02
CA ARG A 241 11.05 -25.24 5.30
C ARG A 241 11.70 -23.84 5.30
N PRO A 242 12.50 -23.41 4.31
CA PRO A 242 13.05 -22.06 4.25
C PRO A 242 11.95 -20.99 4.18
N LEU A 243 10.92 -21.20 3.39
CA LEU A 243 9.80 -20.25 3.25
C LEU A 243 9.00 -20.16 4.56
N PHE A 244 8.74 -21.29 5.22
CA PHE A 244 8.04 -21.32 6.49
C PHE A 244 8.80 -20.59 7.60
N ILE A 245 10.12 -20.79 7.70
CA ILE A 245 10.99 -20.06 8.64
C ILE A 245 10.94 -18.55 8.34
N LEU A 246 11.00 -18.15 7.06
CA LEU A 246 10.90 -16.75 6.66
C LEU A 246 9.54 -16.13 7.06
N CYS A 247 8.45 -16.86 6.89
CA CYS A 247 7.12 -16.40 7.31
C CYS A 247 7.04 -16.18 8.82
N ILE A 248 7.57 -17.12 9.63
CA ILE A 248 7.63 -16.99 11.09
C ILE A 248 8.51 -15.80 11.49
N ALA A 249 9.69 -15.66 10.90
CA ALA A 249 10.59 -14.55 11.19
C ALA A 249 9.93 -13.21 10.90
N ASN A 250 9.23 -13.06 9.76
CA ASN A 250 8.47 -11.86 9.43
C ASN A 250 7.33 -11.60 10.43
N LEU A 251 6.57 -12.62 10.81
CA LEU A 251 5.50 -12.50 11.80
C LEU A 251 6.04 -12.00 13.15
N CYS A 252 7.15 -12.56 13.63
CA CYS A 252 7.78 -12.13 14.87
C CYS A 252 8.31 -10.70 14.77
N THR A 253 8.98 -10.35 13.67
CA THR A 253 9.55 -9.01 13.46
C THR A 253 8.46 -7.94 13.38
N LEU A 254 7.42 -8.16 12.57
CA LEU A 254 6.29 -7.24 12.45
C LEU A 254 5.48 -7.16 13.75
N GLY A 255 5.31 -8.28 14.45
CA GLY A 255 4.67 -8.32 15.76
C GLY A 255 5.44 -7.49 16.79
N ALA A 256 6.75 -7.70 16.90
CA ALA A 256 7.61 -6.94 17.81
C ALA A 256 7.63 -5.44 17.48
N PHE A 257 7.65 -5.09 16.19
CA PHE A 257 7.58 -3.69 15.74
C PHE A 257 6.27 -3.02 16.16
N ASN A 258 5.12 -3.69 15.95
CA ASN A 258 3.81 -3.15 16.35
C ASN A 258 3.69 -3.02 17.87
N VAL A 259 4.19 -4.00 18.65
CA VAL A 259 4.22 -3.93 20.12
C VAL A 259 5.08 -2.75 20.57
N LYS A 260 6.26 -2.56 19.97
CA LYS A 260 7.14 -1.42 20.26
C LYS A 260 6.41 -0.09 20.03
N LEU A 261 5.73 0.07 18.88
CA LEU A 261 4.97 1.29 18.58
C LEU A 261 3.85 1.53 19.59
N ALA A 262 3.10 0.48 19.95
CA ALA A 262 2.01 0.59 20.93
C ALA A 262 2.53 1.02 22.33
N ILE A 263 3.65 0.48 22.75
CA ILE A 263 4.26 0.81 24.06
C ILE A 263 4.87 2.22 24.05
N GLN A 264 5.45 2.66 22.93
CA GLN A 264 6.12 3.97 22.82
C GLN A 264 5.18 5.13 23.15
N VAL A 265 3.88 5.01 22.82
CA VAL A 265 2.85 6.02 23.12
C VAL A 265 2.66 6.24 24.61
N TYR A 266 3.00 5.27 25.47
CA TYR A 266 2.89 5.39 26.94
C TYR A 266 4.14 5.98 27.61
N TYR A 267 5.23 6.16 26.86
CA TYR A 267 6.51 6.67 27.39
C TYR A 267 6.87 8.05 26.85
N THR A 268 6.03 8.64 26.00
CA THR A 268 6.15 10.01 25.48
C THR A 268 5.01 10.88 26.02
#